data_cfa773a74aeae997a25463323bc6de1b
#
_entry.id   cfa773a74aeae997a25463323bc6de1b
#
_cell.length_a   1.000
_cell.length_b   1.000
_cell.length_c   1.000
_cell.angle_alpha   90.00
_cell.angle_beta   90.00
_cell.angle_gamma   90.00
#
_symmetry.space_group_name_H-M   'P 1'
#
loop_
_entity.id
_entity.type
_entity.pdbx_description
1 polymer ?
#
loop_
_entity_poly.entity_id
_entity_poly.type
_entity_poly.pdbx_seq_one_letter_code
_entity_poly.pdbx_strand_id
1 'polypeptide(L)'
;MARMFPQGFRWGVASSGHQTEGDNTRSDTWFLEHVRPTVFREASAKACNSYELWREDVDLVAGLGLDTYRFSVEWARVEPAEGEFSAAALAHYRAIIDHCLASRIAPVVTRYAARGEPGGGRAPVPGRQRRAPRGDGRHG
;
A
#
# COMPACT_ATOMS: atom_id res chain seq x y z
N MET A 1 18.99 31.88 -10.07
CA MET A 1 18.20 31.23 -11.15
C MET A 1 17.29 30.19 -10.53
N ALA A 2 15.98 30.30 -10.69
CA ALA A 2 15.05 29.26 -10.25
C ALA A 2 15.30 28.00 -11.10
N ARG A 3 15.52 26.85 -10.45
CA ARG A 3 15.61 25.56 -11.14
C ARG A 3 14.18 25.18 -11.58
N MET A 4 13.97 25.13 -12.89
CA MET A 4 12.73 24.64 -13.45
C MET A 4 12.79 23.11 -13.52
N PHE A 5 11.66 22.44 -13.27
CA PHE A 5 11.55 21.00 -13.46
C PHE A 5 11.61 20.67 -14.95
N PRO A 6 12.14 19.48 -15.33
CA PRO A 6 12.22 19.09 -16.73
C PRO A 6 10.83 18.98 -17.35
N GLN A 7 10.76 19.14 -18.68
CA GLN A 7 9.52 18.95 -19.42
C GLN A 7 9.00 17.53 -19.19
N GLY A 8 7.70 17.40 -18.94
CA GLY A 8 7.06 16.12 -18.63
C GLY A 8 7.19 15.67 -17.17
N PHE A 9 7.75 16.51 -16.29
CA PHE A 9 7.72 16.24 -14.85
C PHE A 9 6.28 16.22 -14.35
N ARG A 10 5.95 15.17 -13.60
CA ARG A 10 4.59 14.99 -13.07
C ARG A 10 4.53 15.35 -11.60
N TRP A 11 3.47 16.03 -11.24
CA TRP A 11 3.14 16.36 -9.86
C TRP A 11 1.97 15.50 -9.41
N GLY A 12 2.11 14.89 -8.25
CA GLY A 12 1.06 14.01 -7.76
C GLY A 12 1.08 13.81 -6.26
N VAL A 13 0.09 13.07 -5.82
CA VAL A 13 -0.04 12.62 -4.44
C VAL A 13 -0.01 11.10 -4.38
N ALA A 14 0.24 10.57 -3.19
CA ALA A 14 0.24 9.15 -2.93
C ALA A 14 -0.54 8.84 -1.67
N SER A 15 -1.37 7.81 -1.71
CA SER A 15 -2.04 7.21 -0.56
C SER A 15 -1.62 5.76 -0.37
N SER A 16 -1.94 5.21 0.79
CA SER A 16 -1.74 3.81 1.13
C SER A 16 -3.05 3.24 1.67
N GLY A 17 -3.52 2.13 1.12
CA GLY A 17 -4.82 1.57 1.43
C GLY A 17 -5.06 1.40 2.93
N HIS A 18 -4.12 0.77 3.65
CA HIS A 18 -4.26 0.59 5.10
C HIS A 18 -4.42 1.91 5.86
N GLN A 19 -3.72 2.97 5.42
CA GLN A 19 -3.73 4.28 6.10
C GLN A 19 -4.94 5.15 5.74
N THR A 20 -5.59 4.89 4.61
CA THR A 20 -6.62 5.79 4.09
C THR A 20 -7.96 5.13 3.84
N GLU A 21 -8.01 3.87 3.42
CA GLU A 21 -9.27 3.21 3.03
C GLU A 21 -10.24 2.99 4.20
N GLY A 22 -9.71 2.59 5.36
CA GLY A 22 -10.52 2.23 6.52
C GLY A 22 -11.11 0.83 6.46
N ASP A 23 -11.51 0.32 7.61
CA ASP A 23 -12.24 -0.95 7.81
C ASP A 23 -11.65 -2.16 7.04
N ASN A 24 -10.31 -2.21 6.89
CA ASN A 24 -9.63 -3.28 6.19
C ASN A 24 -9.40 -4.51 7.10
N THR A 25 -10.48 -5.05 7.63
CA THR A 25 -10.52 -6.06 8.70
C THR A 25 -9.88 -7.41 8.33
N ARG A 26 -9.62 -7.65 7.06
CA ARG A 26 -9.00 -8.90 6.57
C ARG A 26 -7.51 -8.77 6.28
N SER A 27 -6.93 -7.57 6.47
CA SER A 27 -5.49 -7.36 6.26
C SER A 27 -4.67 -7.83 7.46
N ASP A 28 -3.45 -8.27 7.18
CA ASP A 28 -2.49 -8.64 8.22
C ASP A 28 -2.19 -7.46 9.14
N THR A 29 -2.16 -6.25 8.59
CA THR A 29 -1.89 -5.04 9.37
C THR A 29 -3.02 -4.79 10.37
N TRP A 30 -4.29 -4.95 9.94
CA TRP A 30 -5.43 -4.88 10.87
C TRP A 30 -5.33 -5.91 11.99
N PHE A 31 -4.94 -7.15 11.66
CA PHE A 31 -4.70 -8.19 12.66
C PHE A 31 -3.62 -7.77 13.65
N LEU A 32 -2.48 -7.26 13.16
CA LEU A 32 -1.36 -6.81 13.98
C LEU A 32 -1.71 -5.63 14.89
N GLU A 33 -2.65 -4.78 14.51
CA GLU A 33 -3.16 -3.70 15.36
C GLU A 33 -3.94 -4.23 16.58
N HIS A 34 -4.59 -5.40 16.45
CA HIS A 34 -5.51 -5.96 17.45
C HIS A 34 -4.89 -7.06 18.33
N VAL A 35 -3.71 -7.59 17.98
CA VAL A 35 -3.00 -8.54 18.85
C VAL A 35 -2.27 -7.82 20.00
N ARG A 36 -1.93 -8.55 21.05
CA ARG A 36 -1.17 -8.03 22.18
C ARG A 36 0.07 -8.91 22.44
N PRO A 37 1.26 -8.30 22.58
CA PRO A 37 1.56 -6.87 22.42
C PRO A 37 1.51 -6.43 20.96
N THR A 38 1.10 -5.20 20.69
CA THR A 38 1.14 -4.58 19.37
C THR A 38 2.18 -3.47 19.31
N VAL A 39 2.74 -3.23 18.12
CA VAL A 39 3.62 -2.09 17.83
C VAL A 39 2.85 -0.83 17.40
N PHE A 40 1.56 -0.97 17.15
CA PHE A 40 0.70 0.14 16.77
C PHE A 40 0.23 0.90 18.01
N ARG A 41 0.29 2.22 17.94
CA ARG A 41 -0.19 3.09 19.01
C ARG A 41 -1.71 3.13 19.07
N GLU A 42 -2.32 3.16 17.89
CA GLU A 42 -3.77 3.22 17.69
C GLU A 42 -4.14 2.33 16.50
N ALA A 43 -5.37 1.81 16.50
CA ALA A 43 -5.92 1.09 15.37
C ALA A 43 -6.35 2.06 14.26
N SER A 44 -6.21 1.64 13.00
CA SER A 44 -6.58 2.44 11.83
C SER A 44 -8.09 2.70 11.72
N ALA A 45 -8.92 1.80 12.24
CA ALA A 45 -10.38 1.90 12.20
C ALA A 45 -10.90 2.31 10.81
N LYS A 46 -11.70 3.37 10.74
CA LYS A 46 -12.18 3.93 9.47
C LYS A 46 -11.15 4.75 8.72
N ALA A 47 -10.00 5.05 9.32
CA ALA A 47 -8.97 5.90 8.73
C ALA A 47 -9.58 7.18 8.11
N CYS A 48 -9.29 7.45 6.84
CA CYS A 48 -9.89 8.56 6.09
C CYS A 48 -11.17 8.15 5.33
N ASN A 49 -11.59 6.89 5.45
CA ASN A 49 -12.74 6.32 4.73
C ASN A 49 -12.63 6.45 3.19
N SER A 50 -11.41 6.47 2.65
CA SER A 50 -11.21 6.68 1.22
C SER A 50 -11.69 5.51 0.35
N TYR A 51 -11.98 4.34 0.93
CA TYR A 51 -12.65 3.26 0.21
C TYR A 51 -14.05 3.66 -0.26
N GLU A 52 -14.77 4.43 0.52
CA GLU A 52 -16.09 4.94 0.16
C GLU A 52 -16.00 6.31 -0.55
N LEU A 53 -15.10 7.17 -0.08
CA LEU A 53 -14.96 8.58 -0.52
C LEU A 53 -13.94 8.76 -1.66
N TRP A 54 -13.54 7.68 -2.34
CA TRP A 54 -12.51 7.71 -3.36
C TRP A 54 -12.78 8.70 -4.52
N ARG A 55 -14.06 8.97 -4.82
CA ARG A 55 -14.42 9.93 -5.88
C ARG A 55 -14.03 11.35 -5.48
N GLU A 56 -14.38 11.72 -4.27
CA GLU A 56 -14.04 13.01 -3.68
C GLU A 56 -12.52 13.19 -3.61
N ASP A 57 -11.79 12.13 -3.24
CA ASP A 57 -10.31 12.15 -3.20
C ASP A 57 -9.72 12.41 -4.60
N VAL A 58 -10.20 11.71 -5.63
CA VAL A 58 -9.73 11.90 -7.01
C VAL A 58 -10.11 13.30 -7.52
N ASP A 59 -11.33 13.76 -7.26
CA ASP A 59 -11.80 15.10 -7.65
C ASP A 59 -10.99 16.20 -6.96
N LEU A 60 -10.60 15.99 -5.70
CA LEU A 60 -9.70 16.90 -4.97
C LEU A 60 -8.31 16.95 -5.62
N VAL A 61 -7.73 15.81 -6.00
CA VAL A 61 -6.45 15.74 -6.72
C VAL A 61 -6.50 16.51 -8.03
N ALA A 62 -7.59 16.37 -8.79
CA ALA A 62 -7.83 17.09 -10.02
C ALA A 62 -7.97 18.61 -9.76
N GLY A 63 -8.75 18.99 -8.74
CA GLY A 63 -8.97 20.37 -8.34
C GLY A 63 -7.71 21.11 -7.88
N LEU A 64 -6.74 20.38 -7.34
CA LEU A 64 -5.41 20.89 -6.99
C LEU A 64 -4.47 21.08 -8.20
N GLY A 65 -4.91 20.70 -9.39
CA GLY A 65 -4.10 20.79 -10.61
C GLY A 65 -2.97 19.74 -10.68
N LEU A 66 -3.08 18.65 -9.91
CA LEU A 66 -2.15 17.55 -9.95
C LEU A 66 -2.50 16.59 -11.10
N ASP A 67 -1.48 15.95 -11.67
CA ASP A 67 -1.61 15.10 -12.85
C ASP A 67 -1.37 13.61 -12.58
N THR A 68 -1.06 13.26 -11.35
CA THR A 68 -0.73 11.86 -10.98
C THR A 68 -1.29 11.53 -9.59
N TYR A 69 -1.92 10.36 -9.48
CA TYR A 69 -2.37 9.80 -8.20
C TYR A 69 -1.88 8.38 -8.04
N ARG A 70 -1.06 8.14 -7.00
CA ARG A 70 -0.63 6.79 -6.63
C ARG A 70 -1.49 6.28 -5.48
N PHE A 71 -2.07 5.11 -5.65
CA PHE A 71 -2.80 4.41 -4.59
C PHE A 71 -2.48 2.92 -4.59
N SER A 72 -2.74 2.25 -3.50
CA SER A 72 -2.57 0.80 -3.39
C SER A 72 -3.89 0.07 -3.55
N VAL A 73 -3.81 -1.10 -4.17
CA VAL A 73 -4.88 -2.10 -4.14
C VAL A 73 -4.63 -2.99 -2.94
N GLU A 74 -5.56 -3.01 -2.00
CA GLU A 74 -5.51 -3.87 -0.83
C GLU A 74 -5.89 -5.30 -1.22
N TRP A 75 -4.85 -6.16 -1.25
CA TRP A 75 -5.04 -7.53 -1.73
C TRP A 75 -6.01 -8.34 -0.86
N ALA A 76 -6.05 -8.07 0.43
CA ALA A 76 -6.98 -8.69 1.36
C ALA A 76 -8.47 -8.44 1.02
N ARG A 77 -8.78 -7.38 0.25
CA ARG A 77 -10.13 -7.13 -0.29
C ARG A 77 -10.35 -7.88 -1.60
N VAL A 78 -9.31 -7.95 -2.43
CA VAL A 78 -9.38 -8.61 -3.75
C VAL A 78 -9.43 -10.11 -3.61
N GLU A 79 -8.66 -10.67 -2.70
CA GLU A 79 -8.58 -12.10 -2.43
C GLU A 79 -8.75 -12.36 -0.92
N PRO A 80 -10.01 -12.29 -0.43
CA PRO A 80 -10.31 -12.41 1.00
C PRO A 80 -10.02 -13.80 1.59
N ALA A 81 -9.99 -14.82 0.77
CA ALA A 81 -9.50 -16.17 1.09
C ALA A 81 -8.69 -16.69 -0.08
N GLU A 82 -7.80 -17.64 0.16
CA GLU A 82 -6.91 -18.18 -0.87
C GLU A 82 -7.70 -18.75 -2.06
N GLY A 83 -7.43 -18.24 -3.26
CA GLY A 83 -8.10 -18.61 -4.49
C GLY A 83 -9.50 -18.00 -4.67
N GLU A 84 -10.03 -17.27 -3.70
CA GLU A 84 -11.35 -16.64 -3.78
C GLU A 84 -11.20 -15.15 -4.13
N PHE A 85 -11.58 -14.79 -5.35
CA PHE A 85 -11.44 -13.41 -5.83
C PHE A 85 -12.78 -12.66 -5.78
N SER A 86 -12.75 -11.48 -5.17
CA SER A 86 -13.89 -10.57 -5.10
C SER A 86 -14.04 -9.76 -6.38
N ALA A 87 -15.01 -10.11 -7.22
CA ALA A 87 -15.35 -9.32 -8.40
C ALA A 87 -15.79 -7.89 -8.04
N ALA A 88 -16.42 -7.69 -6.89
CA ALA A 88 -16.84 -6.39 -6.40
C ALA A 88 -15.63 -5.50 -6.06
N ALA A 89 -14.61 -6.04 -5.35
CA ALA A 89 -13.40 -5.30 -5.04
C ALA A 89 -12.61 -4.94 -6.31
N LEU A 90 -12.51 -5.86 -7.26
CA LEU A 90 -11.87 -5.59 -8.56
C LEU A 90 -12.60 -4.48 -9.33
N ALA A 91 -13.94 -4.53 -9.36
CA ALA A 91 -14.75 -3.49 -10.01
C ALA A 91 -14.57 -2.13 -9.31
N HIS A 92 -14.48 -2.11 -7.98
CA HIS A 92 -14.23 -0.90 -7.21
C HIS A 92 -12.90 -0.24 -7.61
N TYR A 93 -11.78 -0.97 -7.55
CA TYR A 93 -10.47 -0.42 -7.93
C TYR A 93 -10.40 -0.02 -9.41
N ARG A 94 -11.07 -0.76 -10.28
CA ARG A 94 -11.22 -0.37 -11.68
C ARG A 94 -11.94 0.97 -11.82
N ALA A 95 -13.02 1.19 -11.07
CA ALA A 95 -13.77 2.44 -11.11
C ALA A 95 -12.90 3.64 -10.67
N ILE A 96 -11.99 3.46 -9.70
CA ILE A 96 -11.02 4.50 -9.32
C ILE A 96 -10.09 4.82 -10.48
N ILE A 97 -9.55 3.80 -11.17
CA ILE A 97 -8.68 3.99 -12.33
C ILE A 97 -9.41 4.74 -13.44
N ASP A 98 -10.61 4.29 -13.78
CA ASP A 98 -11.41 4.88 -14.86
C ASP A 98 -11.74 6.36 -14.56
N HIS A 99 -12.04 6.69 -13.30
CA HIS A 99 -12.30 8.07 -12.86
C HIS A 99 -11.04 8.95 -12.90
N CYS A 100 -9.88 8.43 -12.48
CA CYS A 100 -8.61 9.12 -12.63
C CYS A 100 -8.35 9.47 -14.11
N LEU A 101 -8.51 8.52 -15.01
CA LEU A 101 -8.29 8.73 -16.45
C LEU A 101 -9.28 9.75 -17.03
N ALA A 102 -10.56 9.69 -16.65
CA ALA A 102 -11.57 10.67 -17.04
C ALA A 102 -11.24 12.09 -16.56
N SER A 103 -10.62 12.20 -15.37
CA SER A 103 -10.15 13.45 -14.76
C SER A 103 -8.76 13.88 -15.25
N ARG A 104 -8.16 13.20 -16.25
CA ARG A 104 -6.81 13.44 -16.79
C ARG A 104 -5.69 13.26 -15.76
N ILE A 105 -5.92 12.44 -14.74
CA ILE A 105 -4.95 12.05 -13.74
C ILE A 105 -4.36 10.71 -14.16
N ALA A 106 -3.04 10.59 -14.17
CA ALA A 106 -2.35 9.31 -14.40
C ALA A 106 -2.40 8.46 -13.12
N PRO A 107 -3.12 7.33 -13.12
CA PRO A 107 -3.13 6.44 -11.97
C PRO A 107 -1.81 5.66 -11.90
N VAL A 108 -1.20 5.60 -10.71
CA VAL A 108 -0.06 4.75 -10.39
C VAL A 108 -0.51 3.73 -9.36
N VAL A 109 -0.78 2.52 -9.82
CA VAL A 109 -1.33 1.47 -8.97
C VAL A 109 -0.21 0.65 -8.36
N THR A 110 -0.21 0.52 -7.05
CA THR A 110 0.66 -0.39 -6.32
C THR A 110 -0.18 -1.50 -5.70
N ARG A 111 0.36 -2.72 -5.69
CA ARG A 111 -0.28 -3.84 -4.99
C ARG A 111 0.33 -3.95 -3.60
N TYR A 112 -0.49 -3.86 -2.59
CA TYR A 112 -0.10 -4.23 -1.23
C TYR A 112 -0.64 -5.62 -0.93
N ALA A 113 0.27 -6.57 -0.77
CA ALA A 113 -0.04 -7.95 -0.41
C ALA A 113 0.83 -8.29 0.80
N ALA A 114 0.41 -7.86 1.98
CA ALA A 114 0.90 -8.44 3.21
C ALA A 114 -0.03 -9.62 3.55
N ARG A 115 0.36 -10.81 3.15
CA ARG A 115 -0.17 -12.04 3.69
C ARG A 115 0.84 -12.59 4.68
N GLY A 116 0.50 -12.59 5.95
CA GLY A 116 1.09 -13.50 6.91
C GLY A 116 0.57 -14.89 6.57
N GLU A 117 1.41 -15.79 6.13
CA GLU A 117 1.07 -17.21 6.13
C GLU A 117 0.81 -17.64 7.58
N PRO A 118 -0.34 -18.27 7.90
CA PRO A 118 -0.51 -18.92 9.18
C PRO A 118 0.46 -20.11 9.22
N GLY A 119 1.64 -19.90 9.82
CA GLY A 119 2.68 -20.93 9.98
C GLY A 119 3.89 -20.83 9.05
N GLY A 120 4.00 -19.84 8.19
CA GLY A 120 5.11 -19.65 7.26
C GLY A 120 6.29 -18.89 7.86
N GLY A 121 7.46 -19.53 7.86
CA GLY A 121 8.72 -18.95 8.26
C GLY A 121 9.05 -17.67 7.47
N ARG A 122 9.69 -16.76 8.15
CA ARG A 122 10.29 -15.53 7.62
C ARG A 122 10.89 -15.75 6.23
N ALA A 123 10.32 -15.07 5.22
CA ALA A 123 11.00 -14.97 3.93
C ALA A 123 12.41 -14.37 4.14
N PRO A 124 13.45 -14.95 3.55
CA PRO A 124 14.80 -14.43 3.74
C PRO A 124 14.89 -13.06 3.08
N VAL A 125 15.26 -12.06 3.88
CA VAL A 125 15.60 -10.72 3.39
C VAL A 125 16.81 -10.87 2.47
N PRO A 126 16.74 -10.55 1.17
CA PRO A 126 17.90 -10.62 0.30
C PRO A 126 18.91 -9.55 0.77
N GLY A 127 20.11 -9.98 1.19
CA GLY A 127 21.22 -9.05 1.35
C GLY A 127 21.93 -9.01 2.71
N ARG A 128 21.61 -9.81 3.72
CA ARG A 128 22.49 -9.97 4.88
C ARG A 128 23.37 -11.20 4.71
N GLN A 129 24.52 -11.05 4.05
CA GLN A 129 25.61 -11.99 4.21
C GLN A 129 26.07 -11.98 5.67
N ARG A 130 25.86 -13.07 6.38
CA ARG A 130 26.48 -13.30 7.69
C ARG A 130 27.99 -13.34 7.47
N ARG A 131 28.72 -12.37 8.03
CA ARG A 131 30.17 -12.49 8.14
C ARG A 131 30.47 -13.74 8.97
N ALA A 132 31.24 -14.65 8.39
CA ALA A 132 31.81 -15.77 9.12
C ALA A 132 32.70 -15.27 10.26
N PRO A 133 32.71 -15.94 11.41
CA PRO A 133 33.64 -15.59 12.50
C PRO A 133 35.07 -15.79 12.02
N ARG A 134 35.90 -14.77 12.22
CA ARG A 134 37.35 -14.87 12.01
C ARG A 134 37.88 -15.89 12.98
N GLY A 135 38.47 -16.95 12.47
CA GLY A 135 39.22 -17.94 13.24
C GLY A 135 40.37 -17.25 13.96
N ASP A 136 40.37 -17.39 15.26
CA ASP A 136 41.46 -17.00 16.15
C ASP A 136 42.60 -18.01 15.99
N GLY A 137 43.60 -17.63 15.22
CA GLY A 137 44.81 -18.43 15.04
C GLY A 137 45.73 -18.22 16.25
N ARG A 138 45.64 -19.08 17.22
CA ARG A 138 46.72 -19.24 18.19
C ARG A 138 47.55 -20.45 17.79
N HIS A 139 48.74 -20.19 17.30
CA HIS A 139 49.84 -21.12 17.33
C HIS A 139 50.54 -21.00 18.68
N GLY A 140 50.62 -22.12 19.39
CA GLY A 140 51.61 -22.41 20.41
C GLY A 140 52.53 -23.49 19.91
#